data_92259de3b79a1065b89d6f0e42348ec6
#
_entry.id   92259de3b79a1065b89d6f0e42348ec6
#
_cell.length_a   1.000
_cell.length_b   1.000
_cell.length_c   1.000
_cell.angle_alpha   90.00
_cell.angle_beta   90.00
_cell.angle_gamma   90.00
#
_symmetry.space_group_name_H-M   'P 1'
#
loop_
_entity.id
_entity.type
_entity.pdbx_description
1 polymer ?
#
loop_
_entity_poly.entity_id
_entity_poly.type
_entity_poly.pdbx_seq_one_letter_code
_entity_poly.pdbx_strand_id
1 'polypeptide(L)'
;EDYPVTFAALTKTDGAFLVSREKIDNFTLNDLKGKSVIGGRTGGMPEMTFEWALRENGIDPKKDLNIDTSIAFAAMQGAFIGGTGDFVTLFEPNATSVEKEGLGYIVAYVGELGGAAPYTAYNAKRSYIDNNPDIIKGFSRAINKGLKFVSDNDAETIAKSIISFFPDTALNDLITMIDRYKKG
;
A
#
# COMPACT_ATOMS: atom_id res chain seq x y z
N GLU A 1 8.55 26.00 20.75
CA GLU A 1 8.96 25.23 19.57
C GLU A 1 7.74 24.99 18.65
N ASP A 2 7.96 25.10 17.33
CA ASP A 2 6.92 24.91 16.32
C ASP A 2 7.01 23.46 15.78
N TYR A 3 6.20 22.59 16.30
CA TYR A 3 6.20 21.16 16.00
C TYR A 3 5.09 20.75 15.04
N PRO A 4 5.22 19.64 14.30
CA PRO A 4 4.16 19.10 13.48
C PRO A 4 3.04 18.51 14.32
N VAL A 5 1.80 18.76 13.91
CA VAL A 5 0.57 18.21 14.52
C VAL A 5 -0.21 17.47 13.46
N THR A 6 -0.61 16.25 13.74
CA THR A 6 -1.54 15.48 12.92
C THR A 6 -2.95 16.01 13.12
N PHE A 7 -3.64 16.39 12.04
CA PHE A 7 -4.97 16.96 12.12
C PHE A 7 -6.03 16.20 11.31
N ALA A 8 -5.61 15.28 10.41
CA ALA A 8 -6.55 14.42 9.68
C ALA A 8 -5.88 13.09 9.31
N ALA A 9 -6.60 11.98 9.47
CA ALA A 9 -6.21 10.66 8.96
C ALA A 9 -6.76 10.48 7.53
N LEU A 10 -6.04 9.72 6.69
CA LEU A 10 -6.45 9.38 5.34
C LEU A 10 -6.68 7.88 5.18
N THR A 11 -5.67 7.05 5.49
CA THR A 11 -5.74 5.60 5.33
C THR A 11 -5.58 4.90 6.68
N LYS A 12 -6.23 3.73 6.82
CA LYS A 12 -6.26 2.94 8.04
C LYS A 12 -5.51 1.62 7.95
N THR A 13 -4.99 1.29 6.77
CA THR A 13 -4.26 0.06 6.49
C THR A 13 -3.11 0.35 5.53
N ASP A 14 -2.15 -0.56 5.45
CA ASP A 14 -1.11 -0.55 4.42
C ASP A 14 -1.75 -0.72 3.04
N GLY A 15 -1.21 -0.05 2.02
CA GLY A 15 -1.69 -0.14 0.64
C GLY A 15 -0.90 -1.12 -0.24
N ALA A 16 0.07 -1.85 0.30
CA ALA A 16 0.91 -2.74 -0.48
C ALA A 16 0.25 -4.10 -0.71
N PHE A 17 0.55 -4.69 -1.86
CA PHE A 17 0.23 -6.07 -2.21
C PHE A 17 1.51 -6.90 -2.22
N LEU A 18 1.42 -8.14 -1.75
CA LEU A 18 2.47 -9.13 -1.88
C LEU A 18 2.32 -9.82 -3.23
N VAL A 19 3.36 -9.72 -4.06
CA VAL A 19 3.42 -10.32 -5.39
C VAL A 19 4.42 -11.46 -5.39
N SER A 20 4.00 -12.64 -5.80
CA SER A 20 4.84 -13.83 -5.96
C SER A 20 5.31 -13.95 -7.40
N ARG A 21 6.52 -14.47 -7.60
CA ARG A 21 7.04 -14.84 -8.93
C ARG A 21 6.33 -16.04 -9.51
N GLU A 22 5.97 -16.99 -8.67
CA GLU A 22 5.27 -18.19 -9.05
C GLU A 22 3.80 -18.14 -8.63
N LYS A 23 2.94 -18.83 -9.38
CA LYS A 23 1.54 -18.98 -9.00
C LYS A 23 1.45 -19.86 -7.75
N ILE A 24 0.78 -19.37 -6.72
CA ILE A 24 0.51 -20.08 -5.47
C ILE A 24 -0.99 -20.15 -5.26
N ASP A 25 -1.55 -21.35 -5.36
CA ASP A 25 -2.95 -21.57 -5.03
C ASP A 25 -3.10 -21.66 -3.50
N ASN A 26 -4.04 -20.89 -2.92
CA ASN A 26 -4.28 -20.82 -1.47
C ASN A 26 -3.04 -20.38 -0.66
N PHE A 27 -2.44 -19.27 -1.06
CA PHE A 27 -1.30 -18.67 -0.36
C PHE A 27 -1.53 -18.52 1.14
N THR A 28 -0.51 -18.85 1.90
CA THR A 28 -0.39 -18.61 3.35
C THR A 28 0.94 -17.96 3.66
N LEU A 29 1.05 -17.27 4.79
CA LEU A 29 2.33 -16.66 5.20
C LEU A 29 3.45 -17.70 5.41
N ASN A 30 3.12 -18.99 5.63
CA ASN A 30 4.14 -20.05 5.71
C ASN A 30 4.85 -20.30 4.38
N ASP A 31 4.27 -19.94 3.24
CA ASP A 31 4.89 -20.08 1.92
C ASP A 31 6.09 -19.12 1.74
N LEU A 32 6.24 -18.14 2.65
CA LEU A 32 7.39 -17.23 2.69
C LEU A 32 8.62 -17.83 3.38
N LYS A 33 8.49 -18.92 4.12
CA LYS A 33 9.63 -19.51 4.85
C LYS A 33 10.72 -19.99 3.90
N GLY A 34 11.94 -19.54 4.16
CA GLY A 34 13.10 -19.81 3.30
C GLY A 34 13.16 -19.00 2.01
N LYS A 35 12.23 -18.09 1.79
CA LYS A 35 12.14 -17.27 0.57
C LYS A 35 12.79 -15.90 0.75
N SER A 36 13.07 -15.26 -0.39
CA SER A 36 13.54 -13.88 -0.47
C SER A 36 12.41 -12.93 -0.87
N VAL A 37 12.25 -11.84 -0.11
CA VAL A 37 11.20 -10.83 -0.31
C VAL A 37 11.83 -9.45 -0.46
N ILE A 38 11.52 -8.74 -1.54
CA ILE A 38 11.84 -7.30 -1.63
C ILE A 38 10.79 -6.56 -0.79
N GLY A 39 11.19 -6.12 0.43
CA GLY A 39 10.26 -5.64 1.45
C GLY A 39 10.11 -4.11 1.54
N GLY A 40 10.86 -3.36 0.72
CA GLY A 40 10.88 -1.91 0.80
C GLY A 40 11.94 -1.37 1.73
N ARG A 41 11.85 -0.10 2.09
CA ARG A 41 12.87 0.60 2.87
C ARG A 41 12.78 0.23 4.36
N THR A 42 13.92 -0.11 4.99
CA THR A 42 14.02 -0.32 6.44
C THR A 42 13.38 0.82 7.24
N GLY A 43 12.49 0.47 8.16
CA GLY A 43 11.76 1.41 9.01
C GLY A 43 10.70 2.23 8.29
N GLY A 44 10.39 1.89 7.04
CA GLY A 44 9.21 2.40 6.33
C GLY A 44 7.93 1.69 6.79
N MET A 45 6.80 2.40 6.78
CA MET A 45 5.52 1.78 7.19
C MET A 45 5.21 0.48 6.44
N PRO A 46 5.40 0.35 5.11
CA PRO A 46 5.13 -0.90 4.40
C PRO A 46 5.96 -2.07 4.94
N GLU A 47 7.25 -1.86 5.12
CA GLU A 47 8.15 -2.90 5.64
C GLU A 47 7.79 -3.27 7.08
N MET A 48 7.57 -2.28 7.94
CA MET A 48 7.19 -2.52 9.34
C MET A 48 5.84 -3.23 9.46
N THR A 49 4.85 -2.89 8.62
CA THR A 49 3.55 -3.55 8.59
C THR A 49 3.68 -5.00 8.13
N PHE A 50 4.49 -5.26 7.12
CA PHE A 50 4.76 -6.61 6.65
C PHE A 50 5.46 -7.46 7.71
N GLU A 51 6.53 -6.94 8.35
CA GLU A 51 7.18 -7.63 9.46
C GLU A 51 6.24 -7.86 10.65
N TRP A 52 5.37 -6.90 10.96
CA TRP A 52 4.34 -7.06 11.98
C TRP A 52 3.39 -8.22 11.65
N ALA A 53 2.86 -8.24 10.43
CA ALA A 53 1.99 -9.33 9.98
C ALA A 53 2.64 -10.71 10.09
N LEU A 54 3.94 -10.82 9.76
CA LEU A 54 4.70 -12.05 9.92
C LEU A 54 4.77 -12.48 11.39
N ARG A 55 5.14 -11.56 12.29
CA ARG A 55 5.26 -11.86 13.74
C ARG A 55 3.94 -12.27 14.38
N GLU A 56 2.84 -11.60 14.03
CA GLU A 56 1.50 -11.95 14.53
C GLU A 56 1.06 -13.36 14.09
N ASN A 57 1.64 -13.86 13.00
CA ASN A 57 1.39 -15.22 12.49
C ASN A 57 2.52 -16.22 12.86
N GLY A 58 3.37 -15.89 13.84
CA GLY A 58 4.40 -16.80 14.37
C GLY A 58 5.60 -17.01 13.43
N ILE A 59 5.84 -16.10 12.49
CA ILE A 59 6.98 -16.12 11.57
C ILE A 59 7.98 -15.05 12.02
N ASP A 60 9.24 -15.46 12.26
CA ASP A 60 10.32 -14.54 12.58
C ASP A 60 10.89 -13.94 11.28
N PRO A 61 10.67 -12.63 11.01
CA PRO A 61 11.09 -11.99 9.76
C PRO A 61 12.61 -11.97 9.55
N LYS A 62 13.39 -12.24 10.62
CA LYS A 62 14.86 -12.25 10.57
C LYS A 62 15.47 -13.64 10.43
N LYS A 63 14.69 -14.69 10.69
CA LYS A 63 15.18 -16.08 10.70
C LYS A 63 14.50 -16.95 9.65
N ASP A 64 13.18 -16.73 9.45
CA ASP A 64 12.38 -17.65 8.66
C ASP A 64 12.39 -17.29 7.17
N LEU A 65 12.76 -16.04 6.82
CA LEU A 65 12.85 -15.57 5.43
C LEU A 65 13.94 -14.50 5.31
N ASN A 66 14.26 -14.10 4.07
CA ASN A 66 15.19 -13.02 3.78
C ASN A 66 14.43 -11.80 3.24
N ILE A 67 14.32 -10.72 4.03
CA ILE A 67 13.71 -9.47 3.59
C ILE A 67 14.80 -8.50 3.12
N ASP A 68 14.89 -8.28 1.81
CA ASP A 68 15.79 -7.29 1.24
C ASP A 68 15.18 -5.89 1.31
N THR A 69 15.79 -5.04 2.11
CA THR A 69 15.38 -3.63 2.30
C THR A 69 16.36 -2.64 1.66
N SER A 70 17.33 -3.13 0.89
CA SER A 70 18.37 -2.30 0.25
C SER A 70 17.90 -1.66 -1.07
N ILE A 71 16.85 -2.19 -1.68
CA ILE A 71 16.35 -1.75 -2.98
C ILE A 71 15.46 -0.52 -2.80
N ALA A 72 15.80 0.56 -3.49
CA ALA A 72 15.00 1.78 -3.46
C ALA A 72 13.57 1.53 -3.98
N PHE A 73 12.57 2.16 -3.36
CA PHE A 73 11.15 1.95 -3.66
C PHE A 73 10.82 2.02 -5.16
N ALA A 74 11.35 3.03 -5.86
CA ALA A 74 11.13 3.18 -7.30
C ALA A 74 11.77 2.09 -8.17
N ALA A 75 12.70 1.32 -7.63
CA ALA A 75 13.42 0.25 -8.34
C ALA A 75 12.87 -1.16 -8.03
N MET A 76 11.99 -1.31 -7.04
CA MET A 76 11.53 -2.62 -6.56
C MET A 76 10.86 -3.45 -7.65
N GLN A 77 9.95 -2.84 -8.44
CA GLN A 77 9.29 -3.51 -9.55
C GLN A 77 10.29 -4.00 -10.60
N GLY A 78 11.21 -3.13 -11.02
CA GLY A 78 12.23 -3.49 -12.01
C GLY A 78 13.18 -4.58 -11.51
N ALA A 79 13.60 -4.52 -10.25
CA ALA A 79 14.44 -5.55 -9.63
C ALA A 79 13.71 -6.91 -9.58
N PHE A 80 12.43 -6.91 -9.21
CA PHE A 80 11.61 -8.13 -9.22
C PHE A 80 11.48 -8.70 -10.63
N ILE A 81 11.12 -7.88 -11.63
CA ILE A 81 11.03 -8.31 -13.04
C ILE A 81 12.38 -8.84 -13.52
N GLY A 82 13.49 -8.21 -13.13
CA GLY A 82 14.86 -8.63 -13.45
C GLY A 82 15.35 -9.91 -12.74
N GLY A 83 14.50 -10.56 -11.94
CA GLY A 83 14.80 -11.85 -11.31
C GLY A 83 15.24 -11.78 -9.85
N THR A 84 15.27 -10.61 -9.22
CA THR A 84 15.58 -10.48 -7.79
C THR A 84 14.36 -10.82 -6.95
N GLY A 85 14.55 -11.62 -5.89
CA GLY A 85 13.51 -12.00 -4.94
C GLY A 85 12.50 -13.02 -5.47
N ASP A 86 11.96 -13.83 -4.58
CA ASP A 86 10.84 -14.74 -4.86
C ASP A 86 9.51 -13.98 -4.77
N PHE A 87 9.48 -12.96 -3.88
CA PHE A 87 8.34 -12.10 -3.64
C PHE A 87 8.77 -10.62 -3.61
N VAL A 88 7.79 -9.75 -3.81
CA VAL A 88 7.96 -8.30 -3.65
C VAL A 88 6.70 -7.66 -3.09
N THR A 89 6.83 -6.64 -2.25
CA THR A 89 5.72 -5.79 -1.85
C THR A 89 5.60 -4.61 -2.82
N LEU A 90 4.47 -4.47 -3.50
CA LEU A 90 4.22 -3.40 -4.48
C LEU A 90 2.90 -2.69 -4.18
N PHE A 91 2.87 -1.39 -4.43
CA PHE A 91 1.61 -0.63 -4.48
C PHE A 91 1.00 -0.66 -5.87
N GLU A 92 -0.28 -0.32 -5.97
CA GLU A 92 -0.88 -0.01 -7.27
C GLU A 92 -0.33 1.32 -7.83
N PRO A 93 -0.14 1.47 -9.13
CA PRO A 93 -0.53 0.54 -10.22
C PRO A 93 0.49 -0.58 -10.50
N ASN A 94 1.64 -0.62 -9.84
CA ASN A 94 2.75 -1.52 -10.16
C ASN A 94 2.40 -3.00 -9.94
N ALA A 95 1.63 -3.33 -8.89
CA ALA A 95 1.19 -4.70 -8.62
C ALA A 95 0.34 -5.24 -9.79
N THR A 96 -0.67 -4.48 -10.23
CA THR A 96 -1.50 -4.84 -11.37
C THR A 96 -0.69 -4.92 -12.67
N SER A 97 0.28 -4.02 -12.90
CA SER A 97 1.14 -4.07 -14.10
C SER A 97 1.90 -5.39 -14.18
N VAL A 98 2.58 -5.77 -13.09
CA VAL A 98 3.35 -7.03 -13.03
C VAL A 98 2.45 -8.25 -13.27
N GLU A 99 1.25 -8.28 -12.70
CA GLU A 99 0.30 -9.37 -12.88
C GLU A 99 -0.23 -9.45 -14.31
N LYS A 100 -0.60 -8.32 -14.93
CA LYS A 100 -1.08 -8.27 -16.31
C LYS A 100 -0.05 -8.70 -17.34
N GLU A 101 1.20 -8.37 -17.08
CA GLU A 101 2.32 -8.77 -17.94
C GLU A 101 2.71 -10.25 -17.76
N GLY A 102 2.07 -10.95 -16.82
CA GLY A 102 2.37 -12.35 -16.51
C GLY A 102 3.72 -12.56 -15.84
N LEU A 103 4.26 -11.51 -15.22
CA LEU A 103 5.58 -11.50 -14.58
C LEU A 103 5.53 -11.78 -13.07
N GLY A 104 4.33 -11.91 -12.53
CA GLY A 104 4.08 -12.25 -11.13
C GLY A 104 2.60 -12.38 -10.85
N TYR A 105 2.28 -12.79 -9.63
CA TYR A 105 0.91 -13.06 -9.17
C TYR A 105 0.66 -12.34 -7.84
N ILE A 106 -0.39 -11.55 -7.74
CA ILE A 106 -0.80 -10.96 -6.48
C ILE A 106 -1.37 -12.07 -5.59
N VAL A 107 -0.73 -12.35 -4.46
CA VAL A 107 -1.08 -13.45 -3.56
C VAL A 107 -1.71 -12.99 -2.24
N ALA A 108 -1.44 -11.74 -1.81
CA ALA A 108 -2.01 -11.21 -0.58
C ALA A 108 -2.06 -9.67 -0.59
N TYR A 109 -2.95 -9.11 0.23
CA TYR A 109 -3.00 -7.69 0.55
C TYR A 109 -2.35 -7.47 1.93
N VAL A 110 -1.25 -6.73 1.98
CA VAL A 110 -0.48 -6.51 3.21
C VAL A 110 -1.29 -5.75 4.25
N GLY A 111 -2.17 -4.85 3.82
CA GLY A 111 -3.08 -4.12 4.70
C GLY A 111 -4.05 -5.01 5.47
N GLU A 112 -4.56 -6.07 4.84
CA GLU A 112 -5.41 -7.07 5.50
C GLU A 112 -4.60 -7.90 6.49
N LEU A 113 -3.39 -8.34 6.09
CA LEU A 113 -2.50 -9.15 6.93
C LEU A 113 -2.02 -8.39 8.17
N GLY A 114 -1.70 -7.10 8.01
CA GLY A 114 -1.19 -6.25 9.10
C GLY A 114 -2.28 -5.63 9.97
N GLY A 115 -3.52 -5.64 9.50
CA GLY A 115 -4.67 -5.06 10.20
C GLY A 115 -4.70 -3.53 10.19
N ALA A 116 -5.62 -2.99 11.00
CA ALA A 116 -5.85 -1.55 11.06
C ALA A 116 -4.71 -0.83 11.80
N ALA A 117 -4.15 0.18 11.15
CA ALA A 117 -3.16 1.09 11.70
C ALA A 117 -3.38 2.50 11.14
N PRO A 118 -3.06 3.59 11.87
CA PRO A 118 -3.06 4.93 11.33
C PRO A 118 -1.88 5.08 10.35
N TYR A 119 -2.12 4.73 9.07
CA TYR A 119 -1.06 4.57 8.08
C TYR A 119 -0.67 5.90 7.43
N THR A 120 -1.63 6.61 6.85
CA THR A 120 -1.39 7.92 6.24
C THR A 120 -2.18 9.00 6.94
N ALA A 121 -1.51 10.12 7.28
CA ALA A 121 -2.13 11.25 7.94
C ALA A 121 -1.60 12.59 7.39
N TYR A 122 -2.42 13.61 7.50
CA TYR A 122 -2.06 14.98 7.18
C TYR A 122 -1.53 15.71 8.41
N ASN A 123 -0.38 16.36 8.25
CA ASN A 123 0.30 17.08 9.30
C ASN A 123 0.56 18.53 8.87
N ALA A 124 0.48 19.44 9.81
CA ALA A 124 0.92 20.83 9.63
C ALA A 124 1.62 21.32 10.89
N LYS A 125 2.44 22.36 10.76
CA LYS A 125 3.05 22.99 11.91
C LYS A 125 1.99 23.60 12.82
N ARG A 126 2.21 23.52 14.13
CA ARG A 126 1.28 24.08 15.14
C ARG A 126 0.93 25.53 14.84
N SER A 127 1.95 26.36 14.58
CA SER A 127 1.77 27.76 14.23
C SER A 127 0.90 27.99 12.99
N TYR A 128 1.05 27.12 11.97
CA TYR A 128 0.22 27.20 10.77
C TYR A 128 -1.25 26.90 11.06
N ILE A 129 -1.52 25.87 11.88
CA ILE A 129 -2.88 25.49 12.29
C ILE A 129 -3.55 26.64 13.04
N ASP A 130 -2.84 27.23 13.99
CA ASP A 130 -3.36 28.32 14.83
C ASP A 130 -3.64 29.61 14.03
N ASN A 131 -2.79 29.91 13.04
CA ASN A 131 -2.93 31.10 12.21
C ASN A 131 -3.88 30.91 11.02
N ASN A 132 -4.24 29.65 10.64
CA ASN A 132 -5.05 29.35 9.46
C ASN A 132 -6.17 28.34 9.77
N PRO A 133 -6.98 28.53 10.84
CA PRO A 133 -7.97 27.53 11.25
C PRO A 133 -9.02 27.23 10.18
N ASP A 134 -9.41 28.22 9.38
CA ASP A 134 -10.42 28.04 8.34
C ASP A 134 -9.89 27.22 7.15
N ILE A 135 -8.60 27.35 6.82
CA ILE A 135 -7.94 26.51 5.81
C ILE A 135 -7.92 25.06 6.29
N ILE A 136 -7.49 24.82 7.52
CA ILE A 136 -7.45 23.47 8.12
C ILE A 136 -8.84 22.83 8.17
N LYS A 137 -9.85 23.56 8.60
CA LYS A 137 -11.26 23.11 8.58
C LYS A 137 -11.76 22.83 7.17
N GLY A 138 -11.44 23.70 6.21
CA GLY A 138 -11.80 23.52 4.80
C GLY A 138 -11.18 22.29 4.20
N PHE A 139 -9.88 22.08 4.44
CA PHE A 139 -9.14 20.90 4.01
C PHE A 139 -9.74 19.62 4.62
N SER A 140 -9.93 19.58 5.93
CA SER A 140 -10.51 18.42 6.61
C SER A 140 -11.91 18.06 6.10
N ARG A 141 -12.75 19.09 5.80
CA ARG A 141 -14.06 18.86 5.17
C ARG A 141 -13.95 18.27 3.76
N ALA A 142 -12.97 18.73 2.97
CA ALA A 142 -12.73 18.21 1.62
C ALA A 142 -12.29 16.74 1.66
N ILE A 143 -11.36 16.37 2.57
CA ILE A 143 -10.94 14.99 2.79
C ILE A 143 -12.11 14.12 3.21
N ASN A 144 -12.90 14.54 4.20
CA ASN A 144 -14.07 13.78 4.66
C ASN A 144 -15.11 13.59 3.54
N LYS A 145 -15.31 14.60 2.67
CA LYS A 145 -16.19 14.49 1.51
C LYS A 145 -15.65 13.45 0.51
N GLY A 146 -14.33 13.45 0.26
CA GLY A 146 -13.68 12.45 -0.59
C GLY A 146 -13.79 11.04 -0.03
N LEU A 147 -13.50 10.83 1.26
CA LEU A 147 -13.65 9.54 1.93
C LEU A 147 -15.09 9.03 1.88
N LYS A 148 -16.07 9.92 2.10
CA LYS A 148 -17.49 9.56 1.96
C LYS A 148 -17.84 9.18 0.51
N PHE A 149 -17.34 9.89 -0.48
CA PHE A 149 -17.54 9.55 -1.88
C PHE A 149 -17.00 8.16 -2.19
N VAL A 150 -15.79 7.82 -1.74
CA VAL A 150 -15.19 6.48 -1.91
C VAL A 150 -16.01 5.40 -1.20
N SER A 151 -16.52 5.68 0.02
CA SER A 151 -17.38 4.74 0.76
C SER A 151 -18.70 4.46 0.04
N ASP A 152 -19.35 5.51 -0.46
CA ASP A 152 -20.72 5.45 -0.97
C ASP A 152 -20.84 4.94 -2.42
N ASN A 153 -19.73 4.91 -3.18
CA ASN A 153 -19.74 4.60 -4.60
C ASN A 153 -19.00 3.29 -4.92
N ASP A 154 -19.34 2.69 -6.06
CA ASP A 154 -18.66 1.52 -6.59
C ASP A 154 -17.29 1.89 -7.22
N ALA A 155 -16.49 0.87 -7.50
CA ALA A 155 -15.15 1.05 -8.07
C ALA A 155 -15.18 1.73 -9.44
N GLU A 156 -16.19 1.46 -10.26
CA GLU A 156 -16.31 2.07 -11.59
C GLU A 156 -16.58 3.57 -11.51
N THR A 157 -17.51 3.98 -10.65
CA THR A 157 -17.84 5.40 -10.41
C THR A 157 -16.62 6.17 -9.88
N ILE A 158 -15.88 5.55 -8.93
CA ILE A 158 -14.66 6.16 -8.39
C ILE A 158 -13.60 6.26 -9.49
N ALA A 159 -13.34 5.18 -10.23
CA ALA A 159 -12.35 5.17 -11.30
C ALA A 159 -12.62 6.27 -12.36
N LYS A 160 -13.86 6.39 -12.82
CA LYS A 160 -14.27 7.43 -13.78
C LYS A 160 -14.02 8.84 -13.24
N SER A 161 -14.13 9.06 -11.93
CA SER A 161 -13.91 10.37 -11.32
C SER A 161 -12.44 10.79 -11.23
N ILE A 162 -11.52 9.80 -11.22
CA ILE A 162 -10.08 10.05 -11.01
C ILE A 162 -9.20 9.67 -12.20
N ILE A 163 -9.74 9.03 -13.24
CA ILE A 163 -8.94 8.51 -14.38
C ILE A 163 -8.05 9.57 -15.04
N SER A 164 -8.44 10.83 -15.03
CA SER A 164 -7.64 11.93 -15.58
C SER A 164 -6.32 12.16 -14.87
N PHE A 165 -6.16 11.65 -13.63
CA PHE A 165 -4.92 11.69 -12.86
C PHE A 165 -4.02 10.48 -13.11
N PHE A 166 -4.48 9.51 -13.91
CA PHE A 166 -3.76 8.26 -14.23
C PHE A 166 -3.67 8.07 -15.75
N PRO A 167 -2.95 8.96 -16.48
CA PRO A 167 -2.94 8.97 -17.94
C PRO A 167 -2.43 7.67 -18.58
N ASP A 168 -1.55 6.95 -17.87
CA ASP A 168 -0.91 5.71 -18.35
C ASP A 168 -1.66 4.44 -17.88
N THR A 169 -2.83 4.59 -17.24
CA THR A 169 -3.60 3.46 -16.69
C THR A 169 -4.93 3.32 -17.42
N ALA A 170 -5.21 2.13 -17.95
CA ALA A 170 -6.51 1.87 -18.57
C ALA A 170 -7.63 1.91 -17.51
N LEU A 171 -8.82 2.38 -17.89
CA LEU A 171 -9.96 2.50 -16.97
C LEU A 171 -10.30 1.17 -16.27
N ASN A 172 -10.29 0.07 -17.00
CA ASN A 172 -10.61 -1.26 -16.43
C ASN A 172 -9.57 -1.69 -15.38
N ASP A 173 -8.31 -1.32 -15.55
CA ASP A 173 -7.25 -1.61 -14.58
C ASP A 173 -7.48 -0.79 -13.32
N LEU A 174 -7.77 0.50 -13.47
CA LEU A 174 -8.07 1.37 -12.34
C LEU A 174 -9.30 0.89 -11.55
N ILE A 175 -10.33 0.39 -12.24
CA ILE A 175 -11.50 -0.24 -11.59
C ILE A 175 -11.06 -1.46 -10.76
N THR A 176 -10.23 -2.32 -11.33
CA THR A 176 -9.71 -3.52 -10.64
C THR A 176 -8.90 -3.15 -9.39
N MET A 177 -8.01 -2.16 -9.50
CA MET A 177 -7.20 -1.66 -8.38
C MET A 177 -8.08 -1.13 -7.25
N ILE A 178 -9.06 -0.29 -7.58
CA ILE A 178 -10.00 0.29 -6.61
C ILE A 178 -10.84 -0.80 -5.94
N ASP A 179 -11.32 -1.78 -6.71
CA ASP A 179 -12.11 -2.89 -6.19
C ASP A 179 -11.30 -3.74 -5.18
N ARG A 180 -10.01 -3.97 -5.45
CA ARG A 180 -9.10 -4.62 -4.50
C ARG A 180 -8.98 -3.84 -3.19
N TYR A 181 -8.73 -2.53 -3.26
CA TYR A 181 -8.64 -1.68 -2.06
C TYR A 181 -9.95 -1.57 -1.28
N LYS A 182 -11.10 -1.68 -1.95
CA LYS A 182 -12.41 -1.64 -1.26
C LYS A 182 -12.77 -2.95 -0.55
N LYS A 183 -12.14 -4.06 -0.93
CA LYS A 183 -12.38 -5.40 -0.32
C LYS A 183 -11.48 -5.67 0.89
N GLY A 184 -10.35 -5.03 0.99
CA GLY A 184 -9.43 -5.08 2.12
C GLY A 184 -9.59 -3.85 3.00
#